data_002245589711990122cba4b43814b9ad
#
_entry.id   002245589711990122cba4b43814b9ad
#
_cell.length_a   1.000
_cell.length_b   1.000
_cell.length_c   1.000
_cell.angle_alpha   90.00
_cell.angle_beta   90.00
_cell.angle_gamma   90.00
#
_symmetry.space_group_name_H-M   'P 1'
#
loop_
_entity.id
_entity.type
_entity.pdbx_description
1 polymer ?
#
loop_
_entity_poly.entity_id
_entity_poly.type
_entity_poly.pdbx_seq_one_letter_code
_entity_poly.pdbx_strand_id
1 'polypeptide(L)'
;VETWQIILIIIGIIVLIAAIAGGVFLYRKKKQYDVMLKAAKYLQEDEEQEALREQQRVQLSDDEASKIIVALGGAENIASIEQCAIRLRAVINDRAKIDEKALKAAGVSGVLKTTKYVQLIVGDRAELILEQIKKYLK
;
A
#
# COMPACT_ATOMS: atom_id res chain seq x y z
N VAL A 1 -73.09 -9.56 -23.06
CA VAL A 1 -71.78 -8.93 -23.16
C VAL A 1 -71.24 -9.24 -24.55
N GLU A 2 -71.03 -8.20 -25.35
CA GLU A 2 -70.49 -8.40 -26.69
C GLU A 2 -69.07 -8.89 -26.65
N THR A 3 -68.73 -9.86 -27.46
CA THR A 3 -67.31 -10.44 -27.54
C THR A 3 -66.25 -9.43 -27.73
N TRP A 4 -66.59 -8.33 -28.33
CA TRP A 4 -65.75 -7.15 -28.57
C TRP A 4 -65.28 -6.47 -27.27
N GLN A 5 -66.13 -6.38 -26.27
CA GLN A 5 -65.78 -5.82 -24.97
C GLN A 5 -64.80 -6.69 -24.19
N ILE A 6 -64.95 -8.01 -24.28
CA ILE A 6 -64.01 -8.96 -23.66
C ILE A 6 -62.64 -8.86 -24.30
N ILE A 7 -62.56 -8.70 -25.60
CA ILE A 7 -61.28 -8.53 -26.31
C ILE A 7 -60.57 -7.26 -25.88
N LEU A 8 -61.27 -6.15 -25.72
CA LEU A 8 -60.71 -4.89 -25.24
C LEU A 8 -60.15 -4.98 -23.81
N ILE A 9 -60.84 -5.71 -22.91
CA ILE A 9 -60.41 -5.95 -21.55
C ILE A 9 -59.12 -6.79 -21.54
N ILE A 10 -59.06 -7.85 -22.33
CA ILE A 10 -57.88 -8.71 -22.46
C ILE A 10 -56.68 -7.94 -22.98
N ILE A 11 -56.85 -7.11 -24.00
CA ILE A 11 -55.79 -6.22 -24.53
C ILE A 11 -55.30 -5.24 -23.46
N GLY A 12 -56.22 -4.64 -22.71
CA GLY A 12 -55.87 -3.72 -21.60
C GLY A 12 -55.05 -4.42 -20.52
N ILE A 13 -55.39 -5.63 -20.15
CA ILE A 13 -54.64 -6.42 -19.17
C ILE A 13 -53.22 -6.75 -19.68
N ILE A 14 -53.11 -7.16 -20.94
CA ILE A 14 -51.82 -7.49 -21.55
C ILE A 14 -50.87 -6.23 -21.55
N VAL A 15 -51.40 -5.08 -21.94
CA VAL A 15 -50.68 -3.82 -21.94
C VAL A 15 -50.23 -3.46 -20.52
N LEU A 16 -51.10 -3.64 -19.53
CA LEU A 16 -50.78 -3.38 -18.12
C LEU A 16 -49.66 -4.30 -17.62
N ILE A 17 -49.70 -5.58 -17.92
CA ILE A 17 -48.66 -6.55 -17.54
C ILE A 17 -47.32 -6.20 -18.21
N ALA A 18 -47.35 -5.84 -19.47
CA ALA A 18 -46.14 -5.42 -20.20
C ALA A 18 -45.55 -4.17 -19.60
N ALA A 19 -46.33 -3.16 -19.19
CA ALA A 19 -45.85 -1.95 -18.52
C ALA A 19 -45.21 -2.26 -17.17
N ILE A 20 -45.82 -3.11 -16.35
CA ILE A 20 -45.28 -3.55 -15.06
C ILE A 20 -43.97 -4.32 -15.25
N ALA A 21 -43.94 -5.28 -16.18
CA ALA A 21 -42.72 -6.05 -16.47
C ALA A 21 -41.58 -5.18 -16.96
N GLY A 22 -41.86 -4.20 -17.84
CA GLY A 22 -40.89 -3.21 -18.29
C GLY A 22 -40.35 -2.32 -17.16
N GLY A 23 -41.25 -1.85 -16.28
CA GLY A 23 -40.88 -1.06 -15.12
C GLY A 23 -40.01 -1.84 -14.13
N VAL A 24 -40.35 -3.07 -13.82
CA VAL A 24 -39.52 -3.94 -12.95
C VAL A 24 -38.20 -4.26 -13.59
N PHE A 25 -38.15 -4.50 -14.88
CA PHE A 25 -36.88 -4.75 -15.60
C PHE A 25 -35.95 -3.55 -15.55
N LEU A 26 -36.45 -2.35 -15.79
CA LEU A 26 -35.66 -1.11 -15.71
C LEU A 26 -35.19 -0.82 -14.27
N TYR A 27 -36.04 -1.07 -13.29
CA TYR A 27 -35.70 -0.91 -11.87
C TYR A 27 -34.59 -1.86 -11.44
N ARG A 28 -34.67 -3.13 -11.83
CA ARG A 28 -33.61 -4.14 -11.56
C ARG A 28 -32.29 -3.75 -12.22
N LYS A 29 -32.34 -3.28 -13.46
CA LYS A 29 -31.15 -2.81 -14.19
C LYS A 29 -30.51 -1.63 -13.48
N LYS A 30 -31.30 -0.63 -13.09
CA LYS A 30 -30.78 0.54 -12.34
C LYS A 30 -30.12 0.12 -11.03
N LYS A 31 -30.77 -0.74 -10.25
CA LYS A 31 -30.20 -1.24 -8.99
C LYS A 31 -28.89 -1.99 -9.18
N GLN A 32 -28.75 -2.73 -10.25
CA GLN A 32 -27.51 -3.45 -10.57
C GLN A 32 -26.37 -2.49 -10.94
N TYR A 33 -26.67 -1.44 -11.70
CA TYR A 33 -25.70 -0.38 -12.02
C TYR A 33 -25.23 0.39 -10.79
N ASP A 34 -26.14 0.71 -9.87
CA ASP A 34 -25.80 1.41 -8.63
C ASP A 34 -24.86 0.57 -7.74
N VAL A 35 -25.08 -0.74 -7.67
CA VAL A 35 -24.21 -1.66 -6.92
C VAL A 35 -22.84 -1.78 -7.57
N MET A 36 -22.76 -1.90 -8.90
CA MET A 36 -21.48 -1.91 -9.63
C MET A 36 -20.72 -0.60 -9.47
N LEU A 37 -21.41 0.52 -9.55
CA LEU A 37 -20.78 1.84 -9.39
C LEU A 37 -20.20 2.03 -7.99
N LYS A 38 -20.94 1.60 -6.96
CA LYS A 38 -20.44 1.62 -5.58
C LYS A 38 -19.23 0.70 -5.41
N ALA A 39 -19.27 -0.53 -5.92
CA ALA A 39 -18.15 -1.45 -5.84
C ALA A 39 -16.91 -0.89 -6.54
N ALA A 40 -17.06 -0.31 -7.73
CA ALA A 40 -15.96 0.34 -8.45
C ALA A 40 -15.36 1.51 -7.65
N LYS A 41 -16.21 2.30 -7.00
CA LYS A 41 -15.76 3.41 -6.16
C LYS A 41 -14.96 2.94 -4.94
N TYR A 42 -15.42 1.88 -4.25
CA TYR A 42 -14.67 1.29 -3.12
C TYR A 42 -13.30 0.76 -3.56
N LEU A 43 -13.22 0.10 -4.71
CA LEU A 43 -11.94 -0.39 -5.23
C LEU A 43 -10.96 0.76 -5.55
N GLN A 44 -11.45 1.86 -6.11
CA GLN A 44 -10.62 3.04 -6.36
C GLN A 44 -10.15 3.72 -5.07
N GLU A 45 -11.01 3.82 -4.06
CA GLU A 45 -10.67 4.38 -2.75
C GLU A 45 -9.61 3.51 -2.04
N ASP A 46 -9.72 2.19 -2.16
CA ASP A 46 -8.74 1.25 -1.59
C ASP A 46 -7.37 1.35 -2.29
N GLU A 47 -7.35 1.41 -3.64
CA GLU A 47 -6.12 1.59 -4.43
C GLU A 47 -5.43 2.93 -4.12
N GLU A 48 -6.19 4.02 -3.99
CA GLU A 48 -5.65 5.33 -3.64
C GLU A 48 -5.07 5.35 -2.22
N GLN A 49 -5.76 4.72 -1.27
CA GLN A 49 -5.26 4.60 0.10
C GLN A 49 -3.99 3.74 0.19
N GLU A 50 -3.93 2.65 -0.58
CA GLU A 50 -2.75 1.80 -0.62
C GLU A 50 -1.55 2.52 -1.24
N ALA A 51 -1.76 3.27 -2.32
CA ALA A 51 -0.73 4.11 -2.92
C ALA A 51 -0.21 5.19 -1.95
N LEU A 52 -1.11 5.85 -1.20
CA LEU A 52 -0.73 6.83 -0.18
C LEU A 52 0.07 6.20 0.96
N ARG A 53 -0.33 5.02 1.43
CA ARG A 53 0.42 4.27 2.46
C ARG A 53 1.81 3.90 1.99
N GLU A 54 1.93 3.45 0.74
CA GLU A 54 3.23 3.09 0.17
C GLU A 54 4.15 4.31 0.03
N GLN A 55 3.63 5.45 -0.41
CA GLN A 55 4.38 6.71 -0.45
C GLN A 55 4.86 7.13 0.94
N GLN A 56 4.00 7.01 1.97
CA GLN A 56 4.39 7.30 3.35
C GLN A 56 5.47 6.34 3.86
N ARG A 57 5.38 5.06 3.53
CA ARG A 57 6.41 4.06 3.90
C ARG A 57 7.75 4.38 3.28
N VAL A 58 7.76 4.73 2.00
CA VAL A 58 8.99 5.12 1.28
C VAL A 58 9.59 6.39 1.88
N GLN A 59 8.78 7.41 2.16
CA GLN A 59 9.24 8.65 2.78
C GLN A 59 9.84 8.40 4.17
N LEU A 60 9.17 7.59 4.98
CA LEU A 60 9.65 7.25 6.32
C LEU A 60 10.97 6.47 6.28
N SER A 61 11.11 5.54 5.34
CA SER A 61 12.33 4.76 5.16
C SER A 61 13.50 5.61 4.63
N ASP A 62 13.23 6.65 3.86
CA ASP A 62 14.25 7.61 3.42
C ASP A 62 14.80 8.43 4.59
N ASP A 63 13.92 8.94 5.45
CA ASP A 63 14.31 9.66 6.68
C ASP A 63 15.12 8.74 7.62
N GLU A 64 14.70 7.51 7.81
CA GLU A 64 15.43 6.51 8.61
C GLU A 64 16.79 6.18 8.01
N ALA A 65 16.87 5.99 6.70
CA ALA A 65 18.11 5.70 5.99
C ALA A 65 19.12 6.84 6.15
N SER A 66 18.70 8.07 5.99
CA SER A 66 19.53 9.27 6.19
C SER A 66 20.10 9.33 7.60
N LYS A 67 19.27 9.13 8.62
CA LYS A 67 19.68 9.11 10.03
C LYS A 67 20.64 7.96 10.34
N ILE A 68 20.43 6.78 9.78
CA ILE A 68 21.30 5.61 9.93
C ILE A 68 22.68 5.89 9.33
N ILE A 69 22.73 6.48 8.15
CA ILE A 69 24.01 6.84 7.49
C ILE A 69 24.81 7.80 8.36
N VAL A 70 24.18 8.85 8.86
CA VAL A 70 24.82 9.81 9.76
C VAL A 70 25.31 9.15 11.04
N ALA A 71 24.51 8.29 11.63
CA ALA A 71 24.85 7.56 12.87
C ALA A 71 25.98 6.54 12.70
N LEU A 72 26.16 6.01 11.49
CA LEU A 72 27.29 5.13 11.14
C LEU A 72 28.59 5.91 10.82
N GLY A 73 28.57 7.23 10.89
CA GLY A 73 29.72 8.08 10.63
C GLY A 73 29.77 8.70 9.23
N GLY A 74 28.66 8.65 8.51
CA GLY A 74 28.52 9.16 7.15
C GLY A 74 28.69 8.09 6.07
N ALA A 75 28.27 8.41 4.86
CA ALA A 75 28.34 7.50 3.70
C ALA A 75 29.76 7.01 3.41
N GLU A 76 30.75 7.85 3.61
CA GLU A 76 32.19 7.56 3.40
C GLU A 76 32.73 6.50 4.37
N ASN A 77 32.10 6.36 5.53
CA ASN A 77 32.48 5.39 6.55
C ASN A 77 31.89 3.98 6.28
N ILE A 78 30.93 3.86 5.37
CA ILE A 78 30.29 2.61 4.99
C ILE A 78 31.00 2.00 3.78
N ALA A 79 31.78 0.94 4.00
CA ALA A 79 32.46 0.24 2.91
C ALA A 79 31.52 -0.62 2.08
N SER A 80 30.58 -1.29 2.74
CA SER A 80 29.50 -2.04 2.09
C SER A 80 28.34 -2.21 3.04
N ILE A 81 27.14 -2.42 2.49
CA ILE A 81 25.92 -2.70 3.25
C ILE A 81 25.08 -3.71 2.50
N GLU A 82 24.57 -4.67 3.23
CA GLU A 82 23.74 -5.75 2.72
C GLU A 82 22.55 -6.00 3.64
N GLN A 83 21.50 -6.59 3.09
CA GLN A 83 20.35 -7.04 3.85
C GLN A 83 20.46 -8.53 4.15
N CYS A 84 20.09 -8.91 5.36
CA CYS A 84 19.91 -10.30 5.76
C CYS A 84 18.65 -10.42 6.60
N ALA A 85 17.57 -10.94 6.02
CA ALA A 85 16.24 -11.03 6.64
C ALA A 85 15.77 -9.69 7.23
N ILE A 86 15.69 -9.56 8.54
CA ILE A 86 15.27 -8.34 9.25
C ILE A 86 16.44 -7.43 9.68
N ARG A 87 17.63 -7.67 9.17
CA ARG A 87 18.86 -6.98 9.59
C ARG A 87 19.57 -6.36 8.41
N LEU A 88 20.23 -5.25 8.67
CA LEU A 88 21.22 -4.68 7.78
C LEU A 88 22.61 -5.04 8.29
N ARG A 89 23.45 -5.50 7.41
CA ARG A 89 24.84 -5.89 7.69
C ARG A 89 25.76 -4.89 6.99
N ALA A 90 26.44 -4.07 7.75
CA ALA A 90 27.32 -3.03 7.24
C ALA A 90 28.78 -3.31 7.60
N VAL A 91 29.66 -3.16 6.62
CA VAL A 91 31.11 -3.11 6.83
C VAL A 91 31.50 -1.66 7.00
N ILE A 92 32.08 -1.32 8.14
CA ILE A 92 32.40 0.05 8.54
C ILE A 92 33.91 0.24 8.59
N ASN A 93 34.40 1.31 7.99
CA ASN A 93 35.82 1.65 7.94
C ASN A 93 36.35 2.07 9.31
N ASP A 94 35.71 3.04 9.97
CA ASP A 94 36.05 3.51 11.30
C ASP A 94 34.87 3.32 12.27
N ARG A 95 35.00 2.35 13.15
CA ARG A 95 33.94 2.01 14.13
C ARG A 95 33.82 3.05 15.25
N ALA A 96 34.82 3.84 15.49
CA ALA A 96 34.77 4.90 16.50
C ALA A 96 33.77 5.99 16.17
N LYS A 97 33.39 6.12 14.88
CA LYS A 97 32.41 7.08 14.40
C LYS A 97 30.96 6.61 14.55
N ILE A 98 30.71 5.37 14.97
CA ILE A 98 29.36 4.83 15.14
C ILE A 98 28.75 5.38 16.41
N ASP A 99 27.60 6.03 16.27
CA ASP A 99 26.77 6.50 17.38
C ASP A 99 25.56 5.55 17.57
N GLU A 100 25.63 4.68 18.56
CA GLU A 100 24.56 3.73 18.86
C GLU A 100 23.27 4.39 19.35
N LYS A 101 23.39 5.52 20.05
CA LYS A 101 22.22 6.28 20.52
C LYS A 101 21.46 6.88 19.35
N ALA A 102 22.19 7.43 18.37
CA ALA A 102 21.61 7.96 17.14
C ALA A 102 20.97 6.84 16.29
N LEU A 103 21.58 5.65 16.23
CA LEU A 103 20.99 4.48 15.56
C LEU A 103 19.67 4.05 16.20
N LYS A 104 19.60 3.99 17.51
CA LYS A 104 18.36 3.67 18.22
C LYS A 104 17.29 4.76 18.03
N ALA A 105 17.68 6.02 18.01
CA ALA A 105 16.79 7.14 17.73
C ALA A 105 16.28 7.11 16.27
N ALA A 106 17.04 6.55 15.33
CA ALA A 106 16.65 6.36 13.93
C ALA A 106 15.70 5.18 13.71
N GLY A 107 15.35 4.42 14.74
CA GLY A 107 14.42 3.27 14.65
C GLY A 107 15.10 1.91 14.59
N VAL A 108 16.40 1.82 14.81
CA VAL A 108 17.14 0.55 14.91
C VAL A 108 16.85 -0.08 16.27
N SER A 109 16.27 -1.30 16.26
CA SER A 109 15.89 -2.02 17.47
C SER A 109 17.09 -2.57 18.24
N GLY A 110 18.18 -2.90 17.55
CA GLY A 110 19.38 -3.44 18.16
C GLY A 110 20.59 -3.31 17.25
N VAL A 111 21.77 -3.21 17.86
CA VAL A 111 23.06 -3.11 17.19
C VAL A 111 23.97 -4.23 17.68
N LEU A 112 24.45 -5.06 16.77
CA LEU A 112 25.39 -6.13 17.05
C LEU A 112 26.73 -5.84 16.34
N LYS A 113 27.78 -5.68 17.09
CA LYS A 113 29.12 -5.45 16.56
C LYS A 113 29.90 -6.75 16.53
N THR A 114 30.29 -7.20 15.35
CA THR A 114 31.20 -8.34 15.17
C THR A 114 32.58 -7.84 14.74
N THR A 115 33.55 -8.74 14.61
CA THR A 115 34.89 -8.36 14.17
C THR A 115 34.95 -7.81 12.74
N LYS A 116 34.02 -8.24 11.87
CA LYS A 116 34.03 -7.90 10.44
C LYS A 116 32.97 -6.86 10.06
N TYR A 117 31.81 -6.89 10.72
CA TYR A 117 30.67 -6.06 10.34
C TYR A 117 29.82 -5.66 11.54
N VAL A 118 28.98 -4.66 11.33
CA VAL A 118 27.95 -4.23 12.26
C VAL A 118 26.59 -4.68 11.74
N GLN A 119 25.79 -5.30 12.58
CA GLN A 119 24.41 -5.66 12.24
C GLN A 119 23.43 -4.72 12.92
N LEU A 120 22.51 -4.18 12.13
CA LEU A 120 21.43 -3.32 12.58
C LEU A 120 20.11 -4.08 12.44
N ILE A 121 19.40 -4.25 13.54
CA ILE A 121 18.09 -4.89 13.53
C ILE A 121 17.04 -3.84 13.25
N VAL A 122 16.45 -3.86 12.06
CA VAL A 122 15.48 -2.88 11.58
C VAL A 122 14.10 -3.48 11.28
N GLY A 123 13.96 -4.79 11.38
CA GLY A 123 12.70 -5.51 11.15
C GLY A 123 12.38 -5.69 9.67
N ASP A 124 11.11 -5.75 9.35
CA ASP A 124 10.56 -5.96 8.00
C ASP A 124 10.85 -4.82 7.01
N ARG A 125 11.31 -3.68 7.49
CA ARG A 125 11.68 -2.51 6.68
C ARG A 125 13.11 -2.55 6.14
N ALA A 126 13.86 -3.62 6.41
CA ALA A 126 15.27 -3.74 6.04
C ALA A 126 15.51 -3.55 4.55
N GLU A 127 14.66 -4.10 3.70
CA GLU A 127 14.76 -3.96 2.24
C GLU A 127 14.57 -2.51 1.78
N LEU A 128 13.51 -1.86 2.26
CA LEU A 128 13.21 -0.46 1.91
C LEU A 128 14.32 0.50 2.38
N ILE A 129 14.80 0.30 3.61
CA ILE A 129 15.89 1.11 4.16
C ILE A 129 17.17 0.90 3.35
N LEU A 130 17.49 -0.34 2.98
CA LEU A 130 18.66 -0.64 2.17
C LEU A 130 18.60 0.04 0.79
N GLU A 131 17.45 0.02 0.14
CA GLU A 131 17.25 0.69 -1.14
C GLU A 131 17.50 2.20 -1.03
N GLN A 132 16.99 2.83 0.02
CA GLN A 132 17.23 4.25 0.27
C GLN A 132 18.71 4.51 0.57
N ILE A 133 19.35 3.72 1.42
CA ILE A 133 20.79 3.86 1.72
C ILE A 133 21.63 3.75 0.45
N LYS A 134 21.35 2.82 -0.43
CA LYS A 134 22.07 2.66 -1.71
C LYS A 134 22.01 3.91 -2.61
N LYS A 135 20.94 4.69 -2.51
CA LYS A 135 20.84 5.96 -3.25
C LYS A 135 21.87 7.00 -2.75
N TYR A 136 22.17 7.00 -1.45
CA TYR A 136 23.14 7.91 -0.84
C TYR A 136 24.60 7.45 -1.02
N LEU A 137 24.81 6.15 -1.26
CA LEU A 137 26.14 5.58 -1.45
C LEU A 137 26.67 5.65 -2.90
N LYS A 138 25.83 6.06 -3.83
CA LYS A 138 26.23 6.32 -5.22
C LYS A 138 26.85 7.70 -5.32
#